data_76d1d57800981860a1d32b7aa8f9e412
#
_entry.id   76d1d57800981860a1d32b7aa8f9e412
#
_cell.length_a   1.000
_cell.length_b   1.000
_cell.length_c   1.000
_cell.angle_alpha   90.00
_cell.angle_beta   90.00
_cell.angle_gamma   90.00
#
_symmetry.space_group_name_H-M   'P 1'
#
loop_
_entity.id
_entity.type
_entity.pdbx_description
1 polymer ?
#
loop_
_entity_poly.entity_id
_entity_poly.type
_entity_poly.pdbx_seq_one_letter_code
_entity_poly.pdbx_strand_id
1 'polypeptide(L)'
;MQSIPTETVDAVITDPPYNIGLFMHERNTNLKKMRENQFAYAGWDNMEYKAWKRNMSRFLTQCARVLKKRGTLIMFMSIIKVADIIELATKLGFYYKTTGVWHKTNPMPRNMNLQFVNSTECWIYFIYKGTSGTFNNDGNVKHDFLESSVCPNSEKNFGKHPTQKPLKILKELIGCVTNEGEVVLDPFMGSGSTCVACDILRRRYIGIEIEEKYFDIANSRIQYLDKIR
;
A
#
# COMPACT_ATOMS: atom_id res chain seq x y z
N MET A 1 -15.67 -2.43 -2.07
CA MET A 1 -15.88 -1.30 -1.13
C MET A 1 -17.35 -0.87 -0.98
N GLN A 2 -18.21 -1.03 -1.99
CA GLN A 2 -19.63 -0.57 -1.92
C GLN A 2 -20.43 -1.17 -0.76
N SER A 3 -20.16 -2.41 -0.36
CA SER A 3 -20.80 -3.10 0.76
C SER A 3 -20.32 -2.64 2.15
N ILE A 4 -19.25 -1.87 2.24
CA ILE A 4 -18.73 -1.35 3.52
C ILE A 4 -19.59 -0.14 3.91
N PRO A 5 -20.15 -0.10 5.14
CA PRO A 5 -20.94 1.05 5.59
C PRO A 5 -20.11 2.34 5.65
N THR A 6 -20.77 3.47 5.54
CA THR A 6 -20.16 4.80 5.64
C THR A 6 -19.60 5.04 7.06
N GLU A 7 -18.45 5.69 7.16
CA GLU A 7 -17.82 6.12 8.43
C GLU A 7 -17.61 4.97 9.44
N THR A 8 -17.17 3.78 8.95
CA THR A 8 -16.93 2.59 9.79
C THR A 8 -15.45 2.21 9.91
N VAL A 9 -14.59 2.76 9.07
CA VAL A 9 -13.17 2.42 8.99
C VAL A 9 -12.33 3.50 9.68
N ASP A 10 -11.40 3.08 10.52
CA ASP A 10 -10.51 3.99 11.24
C ASP A 10 -9.29 4.37 10.40
N ALA A 11 -8.76 3.42 9.62
CA ALA A 11 -7.66 3.69 8.71
C ALA A 11 -7.79 2.90 7.40
N VAL A 12 -7.36 3.50 6.29
CA VAL A 12 -7.09 2.83 5.02
C VAL A 12 -5.58 2.80 4.84
N ILE A 13 -4.99 1.59 4.71
CA ILE A 13 -3.55 1.41 4.47
C ILE A 13 -3.40 0.47 3.30
N THR A 14 -2.84 0.94 2.18
CA THR A 14 -3.02 0.24 0.91
C THR A 14 -1.91 0.53 -0.10
N ASP A 15 -1.75 -0.39 -1.06
CA ASP A 15 -0.77 -0.36 -2.14
C ASP A 15 -1.46 -0.55 -3.51
N PRO A 16 -2.15 0.49 -4.04
CA PRO A 16 -2.84 0.41 -5.31
C PRO A 16 -1.89 0.32 -6.49
N PRO A 17 -2.36 -0.07 -7.70
CA PRO A 17 -1.56 -0.05 -8.92
C PRO A 17 -1.00 1.34 -9.24
N TYR A 18 0.33 1.43 -9.46
CA TYR A 18 1.02 2.71 -9.70
C TYR A 18 0.86 3.24 -11.12
N ASN A 19 0.41 2.41 -12.06
CA ASN A 19 0.31 2.73 -13.48
C ASN A 19 1.62 3.27 -14.08
N ILE A 20 2.69 2.56 -13.82
CA ILE A 20 4.04 2.87 -14.33
C ILE A 20 4.46 1.98 -15.50
N GLY A 21 3.63 1.04 -15.90
CA GLY A 21 3.93 0.08 -16.96
C GLY A 21 4.26 0.76 -18.28
N LEU A 22 3.46 1.71 -18.77
CA LEU A 22 3.73 2.47 -20.00
C LEU A 22 5.06 3.24 -19.91
N PHE A 23 5.30 3.95 -18.79
CA PHE A 23 6.56 4.67 -18.56
C PHE A 23 7.78 3.74 -18.57
N MET A 24 7.58 2.48 -18.17
CA MET A 24 8.64 1.49 -18.15
C MET A 24 8.85 0.81 -19.53
N HIS A 25 7.80 0.75 -20.37
CA HIS A 25 7.89 0.23 -21.75
C HIS A 25 8.71 1.14 -22.68
N GLU A 26 8.65 2.44 -22.48
CA GLU A 26 9.39 3.42 -23.28
C GLU A 26 10.91 3.41 -23.00
N ARG A 27 11.33 2.82 -21.88
CA ARG A 27 12.75 2.69 -21.56
C ARG A 27 13.38 1.54 -22.31
N ASN A 28 14.28 1.84 -23.24
CA ASN A 28 15.07 0.90 -24.03
C ASN A 28 16.14 0.19 -23.18
N THR A 29 15.72 -0.67 -22.26
CA THR A 29 16.63 -1.44 -21.38
C THR A 29 16.33 -2.93 -21.51
N ASN A 30 17.34 -3.79 -21.27
CA ASN A 30 17.20 -5.26 -21.21
C ASN A 30 16.11 -5.76 -20.24
N LEU A 31 15.51 -4.85 -19.47
CA LEU A 31 14.37 -5.08 -18.60
C LEU A 31 13.07 -5.43 -19.34
N LYS A 32 12.97 -5.16 -20.64
CA LYS A 32 11.79 -5.46 -21.45
C LYS A 32 11.45 -6.96 -21.37
N LYS A 33 12.42 -7.82 -21.62
CA LYS A 33 12.25 -9.30 -21.56
C LYS A 33 11.94 -9.85 -20.16
N MET A 34 12.50 -9.27 -19.08
CA MET A 34 12.25 -9.75 -17.71
C MET A 34 10.94 -9.25 -17.11
N ARG A 35 10.41 -8.12 -17.60
CA ARG A 35 9.12 -7.55 -17.14
C ARG A 35 7.93 -8.05 -17.92
N GLU A 36 8.12 -8.40 -19.20
CA GLU A 36 7.09 -9.06 -20.02
C GLU A 36 6.52 -10.31 -19.33
N ASN A 37 7.30 -10.94 -18.43
CA ASN A 37 6.90 -12.20 -17.80
C ASN A 37 6.14 -12.10 -16.45
N GLN A 38 6.04 -10.94 -15.77
CA GLN A 38 5.36 -10.88 -14.47
C GLN A 38 4.48 -9.64 -14.25
N PHE A 39 4.83 -8.47 -14.77
CA PHE A 39 4.09 -7.21 -14.55
C PHE A 39 3.26 -6.79 -15.76
N ALA A 40 3.74 -7.04 -16.98
CA ALA A 40 3.02 -6.69 -18.20
C ALA A 40 1.79 -7.56 -18.42
N TYR A 41 1.80 -8.81 -17.94
CA TYR A 41 0.64 -9.71 -18.02
C TYR A 41 -0.43 -9.44 -16.97
N ALA A 42 -0.12 -8.69 -15.92
CA ALA A 42 -1.11 -8.37 -14.90
C ALA A 42 -2.17 -7.34 -15.34
N GLY A 43 -1.97 -6.68 -16.50
CA GLY A 43 -3.00 -5.81 -17.14
C GLY A 43 -3.38 -4.54 -16.38
N TRP A 44 -3.18 -4.50 -15.08
CA TRP A 44 -3.62 -3.44 -14.19
C TRP A 44 -2.67 -2.24 -14.07
N ASP A 45 -1.42 -2.34 -14.57
CA ASP A 45 -0.39 -1.28 -14.46
C ASP A 45 -0.15 -0.51 -15.78
N ASN A 46 -0.98 -0.73 -16.81
CA ASN A 46 -0.82 -0.19 -18.18
C ASN A 46 -2.03 0.62 -18.65
N MET A 47 -2.70 1.33 -17.74
CA MET A 47 -3.84 2.17 -18.11
C MET A 47 -3.39 3.47 -18.79
N GLU A 48 -4.23 3.99 -19.69
CA GLU A 48 -4.14 5.37 -20.15
C GLU A 48 -4.22 6.31 -18.93
N TYR A 49 -3.38 7.36 -18.90
CA TYR A 49 -3.22 8.22 -17.74
C TYR A 49 -4.52 8.86 -17.23
N LYS A 50 -5.38 9.34 -18.15
CA LYS A 50 -6.68 9.94 -17.78
C LYS A 50 -7.62 8.89 -17.17
N ALA A 51 -7.58 7.66 -17.66
CA ALA A 51 -8.36 6.55 -17.11
C ALA A 51 -7.87 6.18 -15.70
N TRP A 52 -6.56 6.10 -15.50
CA TRP A 52 -5.96 5.89 -14.18
C TRP A 52 -6.37 6.99 -13.19
N LYS A 53 -6.21 8.27 -13.56
CA LYS A 53 -6.59 9.41 -12.69
C LYS A 53 -8.06 9.37 -12.30
N ARG A 54 -8.96 9.01 -13.24
CA ARG A 54 -10.39 8.82 -12.98
C ARG A 54 -10.66 7.65 -12.00
N ASN A 55 -9.95 6.54 -12.16
CA ASN A 55 -10.09 5.38 -11.26
C ASN A 55 -9.56 5.71 -9.86
N MET A 56 -8.44 6.42 -9.74
CA MET A 56 -7.93 6.90 -8.44
C MET A 56 -8.90 7.88 -7.77
N SER A 57 -9.53 8.78 -8.53
CA SER A 57 -10.56 9.68 -8.00
C SER A 57 -11.76 8.89 -7.44
N ARG A 58 -12.26 7.89 -8.17
CA ARG A 58 -13.35 7.00 -7.69
C ARG A 58 -12.94 6.21 -6.45
N PHE A 59 -11.73 5.69 -6.43
CA PHE A 59 -11.17 4.98 -5.29
C PHE A 59 -11.09 5.88 -4.06
N LEU A 60 -10.49 7.07 -4.18
CA LEU A 60 -10.38 8.05 -3.08
C LEU A 60 -11.76 8.53 -2.59
N THR A 61 -12.75 8.65 -3.49
CA THR A 61 -14.14 8.94 -3.11
C THR A 61 -14.70 7.84 -2.22
N GLN A 62 -14.42 6.57 -2.50
CA GLN A 62 -14.85 5.47 -1.64
C GLN A 62 -14.06 5.44 -0.31
N CYS A 63 -12.78 5.77 -0.30
CA CYS A 63 -12.02 5.95 0.94
C CYS A 63 -12.65 7.06 1.81
N ALA A 64 -12.96 8.21 1.22
CA ALA A 64 -13.64 9.31 1.91
C ALA A 64 -15.00 8.93 2.48
N ARG A 65 -15.75 8.04 1.81
CA ARG A 65 -17.05 7.57 2.27
C ARG A 65 -16.94 6.63 3.48
N VAL A 66 -15.99 5.69 3.44
CA VAL A 66 -15.89 4.65 4.47
C VAL A 66 -15.11 5.08 5.70
N LEU A 67 -14.18 6.03 5.55
CA LEU A 67 -13.39 6.54 6.67
C LEU A 67 -14.24 7.36 7.64
N LYS A 68 -14.02 7.13 8.93
CA LYS A 68 -14.50 8.01 9.99
C LYS A 68 -13.86 9.40 9.87
N LYS A 69 -14.50 10.42 10.44
CA LYS A 69 -13.86 11.73 10.61
C LYS A 69 -12.56 11.57 11.39
N ARG A 70 -11.51 12.24 10.95
CA ARG A 70 -10.13 12.15 11.48
C ARG A 70 -9.48 10.77 11.26
N GLY A 71 -10.10 9.89 10.48
CA GLY A 71 -9.50 8.61 10.06
C GLY A 71 -8.32 8.84 9.13
N THR A 72 -7.43 7.87 9.09
CA THR A 72 -6.16 7.93 8.37
C THR A 72 -6.25 7.26 6.99
N LEU A 73 -5.61 7.87 6.00
CA LEU A 73 -5.26 7.21 4.74
C LEU A 73 -3.74 7.20 4.58
N ILE A 74 -3.16 6.01 4.52
CA ILE A 74 -1.77 5.80 4.06
C ILE A 74 -1.81 5.02 2.75
N MET A 75 -1.18 5.57 1.73
CA MET A 75 -1.18 4.97 0.40
C MET A 75 0.23 4.92 -0.16
N PHE A 76 0.72 3.72 -0.47
CA PHE A 76 1.96 3.58 -1.24
C PHE A 76 1.74 4.04 -2.68
N MET A 77 2.75 4.70 -3.26
CA MET A 77 2.64 5.22 -4.63
C MET A 77 4.02 5.45 -5.24
N SER A 78 4.09 5.41 -6.55
CA SER A 78 5.26 5.89 -7.28
C SER A 78 5.44 7.40 -7.10
N ILE A 79 6.67 7.85 -6.87
CA ILE A 79 7.00 9.27 -6.66
C ILE A 79 6.46 10.18 -7.77
N ILE A 80 6.44 9.70 -9.01
CA ILE A 80 5.95 10.46 -10.17
C ILE A 80 4.42 10.67 -10.18
N LYS A 81 3.67 10.05 -9.26
CA LYS A 81 2.21 10.13 -9.11
C LYS A 81 1.77 10.81 -7.81
N VAL A 82 2.70 11.12 -6.92
CA VAL A 82 2.40 11.70 -5.60
C VAL A 82 1.59 12.99 -5.71
N ALA A 83 2.00 13.91 -6.58
CA ALA A 83 1.30 15.19 -6.77
C ALA A 83 -0.15 15.01 -7.24
N ASP A 84 -0.40 14.08 -8.17
CA ASP A 84 -1.75 13.76 -8.65
C ASP A 84 -2.65 13.26 -7.51
N ILE A 85 -2.11 12.37 -6.68
CA ILE A 85 -2.86 11.81 -5.55
C ILE A 85 -3.18 12.89 -4.52
N ILE A 86 -2.21 13.75 -4.19
CA ILE A 86 -2.43 14.88 -3.27
C ILE A 86 -3.54 15.79 -3.81
N GLU A 87 -3.48 16.17 -5.10
CA GLU A 87 -4.50 17.00 -5.74
C GLU A 87 -5.90 16.36 -5.67
N LEU A 88 -6.02 15.08 -5.97
CA LEU A 88 -7.30 14.36 -5.95
C LEU A 88 -7.84 14.20 -4.53
N ALA A 89 -6.99 13.83 -3.58
CA ALA A 89 -7.39 13.58 -2.20
C ALA A 89 -7.83 14.86 -1.49
N THR A 90 -7.10 15.96 -1.66
CA THR A 90 -7.43 17.24 -1.02
C THR A 90 -8.79 17.79 -1.46
N LYS A 91 -9.19 17.58 -2.72
CA LYS A 91 -10.54 17.91 -3.22
C LYS A 91 -11.67 17.14 -2.55
N LEU A 92 -11.35 16.00 -1.94
CA LEU A 92 -12.29 15.11 -1.24
C LEU A 92 -12.30 15.31 0.29
N GLY A 93 -11.58 16.32 0.80
CA GLY A 93 -11.51 16.64 2.22
C GLY A 93 -10.42 15.91 3.00
N PHE A 94 -9.44 15.33 2.30
CA PHE A 94 -8.23 14.81 2.93
C PHE A 94 -7.22 15.93 3.18
N TYR A 95 -6.72 16.00 4.40
CA TYR A 95 -5.62 16.88 4.79
C TYR A 95 -4.30 16.13 4.60
N TYR A 96 -3.45 16.63 3.70
CA TYR A 96 -2.12 16.08 3.47
C TYR A 96 -1.21 16.36 4.67
N LYS A 97 -0.56 15.32 5.19
CA LYS A 97 0.39 15.39 6.31
C LYS A 97 1.84 15.39 5.82
N THR A 98 2.22 14.32 5.16
CA THR A 98 3.59 14.15 4.64
C THR A 98 3.62 13.07 3.55
N THR A 99 4.71 13.05 2.80
CA THR A 99 5.11 11.92 1.96
C THR A 99 6.38 11.34 2.54
N GLY A 100 6.31 10.09 2.98
CA GLY A 100 7.46 9.37 3.48
C GLY A 100 8.07 8.45 2.42
N VAL A 101 9.23 7.91 2.76
CA VAL A 101 10.01 7.00 1.91
C VAL A 101 10.28 5.70 2.65
N TRP A 102 10.05 4.58 1.99
CA TRP A 102 10.58 3.29 2.40
C TRP A 102 11.85 2.99 1.63
N HIS A 103 12.98 2.90 2.32
CA HIS A 103 14.26 2.48 1.79
C HIS A 103 14.44 0.96 1.93
N LYS A 104 14.74 0.31 0.82
CA LYS A 104 15.03 -1.13 0.73
C LYS A 104 16.53 -1.35 0.91
N THR A 105 16.95 -1.99 2.00
CA THR A 105 18.38 -2.22 2.29
C THR A 105 19.04 -3.22 1.34
N ASN A 106 18.23 -4.07 0.68
CA ASN A 106 18.68 -5.06 -0.30
C ASN A 106 17.83 -5.01 -1.58
N PRO A 107 17.81 -3.87 -2.30
CA PRO A 107 17.05 -3.75 -3.53
C PRO A 107 17.59 -4.70 -4.58
N MET A 108 16.73 -5.13 -5.53
CA MET A 108 17.20 -5.96 -6.63
C MET A 108 18.23 -5.19 -7.46
N PRO A 109 19.47 -5.68 -7.58
CA PRO A 109 20.51 -5.02 -8.36
C PRO A 109 20.15 -5.08 -9.85
N ARG A 110 19.83 -3.93 -10.44
CA ARG A 110 19.52 -3.80 -11.86
C ARG A 110 20.32 -2.66 -12.44
N ASN A 111 21.03 -2.92 -13.56
CA ASN A 111 21.75 -1.88 -14.30
C ASN A 111 22.68 -1.02 -13.42
N MET A 112 23.35 -1.61 -12.45
CA MET A 112 24.20 -0.91 -11.46
C MET A 112 25.28 -0.04 -12.08
N ASN A 113 25.74 -0.39 -13.29
CA ASN A 113 26.76 0.35 -14.02
C ASN A 113 26.19 1.46 -14.91
N LEU A 114 24.86 1.59 -15.03
CA LEU A 114 24.20 2.51 -15.94
C LEU A 114 23.37 3.56 -15.23
N GLN A 115 22.88 3.26 -14.01
CA GLN A 115 21.99 4.14 -13.25
C GLN A 115 21.99 3.79 -11.77
N PHE A 116 21.43 4.69 -10.95
CA PHE A 116 21.15 4.39 -9.55
C PHE A 116 20.18 3.22 -9.41
N VAL A 117 20.43 2.34 -8.44
CA VAL A 117 19.51 1.24 -8.11
C VAL A 117 18.25 1.83 -7.47
N ASN A 118 17.08 1.41 -7.96
CA ASN A 118 15.80 1.82 -7.38
C ASN A 118 15.57 1.12 -6.02
N SER A 119 15.98 1.79 -4.95
CA SER A 119 15.94 1.30 -3.58
C SER A 119 14.80 1.89 -2.76
N THR A 120 13.98 2.80 -3.31
CA THR A 120 12.96 3.50 -2.55
C THR A 120 11.56 3.36 -3.12
N GLU A 121 10.56 3.39 -2.24
CA GLU A 121 9.15 3.58 -2.57
C GLU A 121 8.57 4.68 -1.68
N CYS A 122 7.60 5.45 -2.19
CA CYS A 122 6.94 6.49 -1.41
C CYS A 122 5.65 5.96 -0.78
N TRP A 123 5.29 6.53 0.36
CA TRP A 123 3.97 6.42 0.96
C TRP A 123 3.47 7.81 1.32
N ILE A 124 2.16 8.06 1.15
CA ILE A 124 1.52 9.35 1.35
C ILE A 124 0.57 9.23 2.54
N TYR A 125 0.63 10.18 3.47
CA TYR A 125 -0.17 10.20 4.68
C TYR A 125 -1.17 11.36 4.67
N PHE A 126 -2.44 11.01 4.88
CA PHE A 126 -3.55 11.96 4.95
C PHE A 126 -4.42 11.70 6.17
N ILE A 127 -5.11 12.77 6.62
CA ILE A 127 -6.20 12.70 7.59
C ILE A 127 -7.49 13.13 6.91
N TYR A 128 -8.57 12.36 7.06
CA TYR A 128 -9.87 12.68 6.48
C TYR A 128 -10.68 13.62 7.38
N LYS A 129 -11.19 14.72 6.83
CA LYS A 129 -12.01 15.73 7.56
C LYS A 129 -11.43 16.11 8.93
N GLY A 130 -10.15 16.43 8.97
CA GLY A 130 -9.42 16.85 10.16
C GLY A 130 -7.98 17.13 9.83
N THR A 131 -7.24 17.74 10.75
CA THR A 131 -5.80 18.01 10.63
C THR A 131 -4.95 17.06 11.46
N SER A 132 -5.58 16.29 12.36
CA SER A 132 -4.93 15.29 13.21
C SER A 132 -5.86 14.09 13.42
N GLY A 133 -5.30 12.90 13.48
CA GLY A 133 -5.92 11.64 13.82
C GLY A 133 -5.16 10.93 14.93
N THR A 134 -5.37 9.62 15.10
CA THR A 134 -4.57 8.77 15.97
C THR A 134 -3.10 8.80 15.51
N PHE A 135 -2.18 9.02 16.46
CA PHE A 135 -0.75 8.97 16.19
C PHE A 135 0.00 8.49 17.44
N ASN A 136 0.36 7.22 17.47
CA ASN A 136 1.06 6.54 18.55
C ASN A 136 2.55 6.57 18.26
N ASN A 137 3.28 7.35 19.03
CA ASN A 137 4.74 7.49 18.88
C ASN A 137 5.53 7.03 20.10
N ASP A 138 4.83 6.61 21.17
CA ASP A 138 5.43 6.17 22.44
C ASP A 138 6.43 7.19 23.02
N GLY A 139 6.13 8.49 22.82
CA GLY A 139 6.99 9.60 23.24
C GLY A 139 8.24 9.82 22.38
N ASN A 140 8.40 9.08 21.28
CA ASN A 140 9.56 9.17 20.39
C ASN A 140 9.23 9.90 19.08
N VAL A 141 10.24 10.55 18.51
CA VAL A 141 10.12 11.12 17.17
C VAL A 141 9.97 10.00 16.13
N LYS A 142 8.97 10.10 15.27
CA LYS A 142 8.80 9.22 14.13
C LYS A 142 9.18 9.97 12.85
N HIS A 143 10.10 9.39 12.11
CA HIS A 143 10.55 9.95 10.84
C HIS A 143 9.66 9.45 9.69
N ASP A 144 9.56 10.25 8.64
CA ASP A 144 8.92 9.88 7.37
C ASP A 144 9.82 8.98 6.50
N PHE A 145 10.83 8.38 7.10
CA PHE A 145 11.77 7.45 6.51
C PHE A 145 11.67 6.09 7.18
N LEU A 146 11.29 5.06 6.41
CA LEU A 146 11.24 3.68 6.87
C LEU A 146 12.37 2.89 6.21
N GLU A 147 12.97 1.95 6.94
CA GLU A 147 14.01 1.09 6.41
C GLU A 147 13.76 -0.38 6.72
N SER A 148 13.83 -1.20 5.68
CA SER A 148 13.80 -2.65 5.81
C SER A 148 14.40 -3.33 4.58
N SER A 149 14.67 -4.63 4.68
CA SER A 149 14.82 -5.46 3.49
C SER A 149 13.52 -5.50 2.68
N VAL A 150 13.60 -5.91 1.42
CA VAL A 150 12.41 -6.38 0.68
C VAL A 150 11.76 -7.53 1.44
N CYS A 151 10.50 -7.83 1.11
CA CYS A 151 9.76 -8.90 1.76
C CYS A 151 10.58 -10.21 1.82
N PRO A 152 10.90 -10.72 3.02
CA PRO A 152 11.74 -11.89 3.19
C PRO A 152 11.01 -13.18 2.73
N ASN A 153 11.79 -14.23 2.44
CA ASN A 153 11.21 -15.49 1.99
C ASN A 153 10.32 -16.16 3.04
N SER A 154 10.62 -15.97 4.33
CA SER A 154 9.80 -16.45 5.44
C SER A 154 8.37 -15.91 5.45
N GLU A 155 8.12 -14.78 4.81
CA GLU A 155 6.79 -14.20 4.65
C GLU A 155 6.07 -14.66 3.36
N LYS A 156 6.69 -15.55 2.55
CA LYS A 156 6.20 -16.03 1.25
C LYS A 156 5.88 -17.51 1.21
N ASN A 157 5.75 -18.16 2.37
CA ASN A 157 5.57 -19.62 2.49
C ASN A 157 4.28 -20.14 1.85
N PHE A 158 3.25 -19.31 1.72
CA PHE A 158 1.95 -19.66 1.13
C PHE A 158 1.79 -19.26 -0.35
N GLY A 159 2.83 -18.73 -0.94
CA GLY A 159 2.83 -18.28 -2.34
C GLY A 159 3.57 -16.95 -2.54
N LYS A 160 3.79 -16.59 -3.81
CA LYS A 160 4.54 -15.39 -4.16
C LYS A 160 3.61 -14.35 -4.77
N HIS A 161 3.62 -13.16 -4.19
CA HIS A 161 3.06 -11.96 -4.81
C HIS A 161 4.23 -11.06 -5.25
N PRO A 162 4.24 -10.52 -6.48
CA PRO A 162 5.41 -9.83 -7.05
C PRO A 162 5.82 -8.56 -6.28
N THR A 163 4.85 -7.88 -5.67
CA THR A 163 5.05 -6.61 -4.95
C THR A 163 4.71 -6.71 -3.46
N GLN A 164 4.76 -7.91 -2.87
CA GLN A 164 4.44 -8.11 -1.46
C GLN A 164 5.24 -7.17 -0.57
N LYS A 165 4.54 -6.37 0.24
CA LYS A 165 5.16 -5.49 1.24
C LYS A 165 5.59 -6.29 2.49
N PRO A 166 6.77 -6.00 3.07
CA PRO A 166 7.22 -6.66 4.29
C PRO A 166 6.39 -6.24 5.51
N LEU A 167 6.13 -7.20 6.40
CA LEU A 167 5.35 -6.96 7.63
C LEU A 167 6.00 -5.89 8.53
N LYS A 168 7.32 -5.75 8.51
CA LYS A 168 8.04 -4.78 9.34
C LYS A 168 7.49 -3.37 9.14
N ILE A 169 7.45 -2.87 7.89
CA ILE A 169 6.99 -1.51 7.60
C ILE A 169 5.50 -1.33 7.81
N LEU A 170 4.69 -2.35 7.48
CA LEU A 170 3.25 -2.30 7.67
C LEU A 170 2.87 -2.26 9.16
N LYS A 171 3.53 -3.07 10.00
CA LYS A 171 3.33 -3.03 11.45
C LYS A 171 3.68 -1.67 12.04
N GLU A 172 4.76 -1.06 11.59
CA GLU A 172 5.15 0.28 12.04
C GLU A 172 4.10 1.32 11.67
N LEU A 173 3.68 1.38 10.39
CA LEU A 173 2.67 2.32 9.93
C LEU A 173 1.31 2.10 10.64
N ILE A 174 0.83 0.86 10.69
CA ILE A 174 -0.46 0.52 11.33
C ILE A 174 -0.41 0.88 12.83
N GLY A 175 0.66 0.50 13.53
CA GLY A 175 0.84 0.80 14.95
C GLY A 175 0.81 2.29 15.26
N CYS A 176 1.46 3.10 14.41
CA CYS A 176 1.48 4.55 14.57
C CYS A 176 0.09 5.20 14.41
N VAL A 177 -0.74 4.72 13.47
CA VAL A 177 -1.95 5.45 13.09
C VAL A 177 -3.25 4.81 13.54
N THR A 178 -3.18 3.71 14.30
CA THR A 178 -4.35 3.00 14.83
C THR A 178 -4.15 2.50 16.26
N ASN A 179 -5.25 2.29 16.97
CA ASN A 179 -5.30 1.62 18.28
C ASN A 179 -5.77 0.16 18.14
N GLU A 180 -5.57 -0.65 19.18
CA GLU A 180 -6.12 -2.01 19.22
C GLU A 180 -7.65 -2.00 19.06
N GLY A 181 -8.19 -2.97 18.33
CA GLY A 181 -9.62 -3.09 18.03
C GLY A 181 -10.14 -2.15 16.93
N GLU A 182 -9.37 -1.16 16.47
CA GLU A 182 -9.75 -0.31 15.34
C GLU A 182 -9.74 -1.08 14.02
N VAL A 183 -10.52 -0.61 13.05
CA VAL A 183 -10.72 -1.25 11.74
C VAL A 183 -9.81 -0.64 10.70
N VAL A 184 -8.95 -1.46 10.12
CA VAL A 184 -8.08 -1.11 8.98
C VAL A 184 -8.64 -1.73 7.69
N LEU A 185 -8.74 -0.94 6.64
CA LEU A 185 -9.14 -1.40 5.31
C LEU A 185 -7.94 -1.39 4.35
N ASP A 186 -7.73 -2.50 3.65
CA ASP A 186 -6.86 -2.57 2.48
C ASP A 186 -7.66 -3.03 1.25
N PRO A 187 -8.07 -2.12 0.36
CA PRO A 187 -8.84 -2.46 -0.83
C PRO A 187 -8.03 -3.04 -1.99
N PHE A 188 -6.70 -3.19 -1.82
CA PHE A 188 -5.78 -3.82 -2.75
C PHE A 188 -4.83 -4.76 -2.00
N MET A 189 -5.40 -5.68 -1.20
CA MET A 189 -4.63 -6.44 -0.20
C MET A 189 -3.59 -7.39 -0.78
N GLY A 190 -3.70 -7.76 -2.06
CA GLY A 190 -2.80 -8.71 -2.70
C GLY A 190 -2.67 -10.00 -1.89
N SER A 191 -1.46 -10.32 -1.45
CA SER A 191 -1.19 -11.47 -0.57
C SER A 191 -1.54 -11.23 0.91
N GLY A 192 -2.27 -10.16 1.27
CA GLY A 192 -2.82 -9.92 2.60
C GLY A 192 -1.81 -9.42 3.65
N SER A 193 -0.69 -8.82 3.24
CA SER A 193 0.32 -8.38 4.23
C SER A 193 -0.22 -7.35 5.23
N THR A 194 -1.07 -6.43 4.80
CA THR A 194 -1.74 -5.46 5.69
C THR A 194 -2.66 -6.17 6.68
N CYS A 195 -3.47 -7.15 6.21
CA CYS A 195 -4.36 -7.93 7.07
C CYS A 195 -3.59 -8.75 8.12
N VAL A 196 -2.51 -9.41 7.70
CA VAL A 196 -1.60 -10.15 8.60
C VAL A 196 -0.98 -9.23 9.64
N ALA A 197 -0.52 -8.04 9.24
CA ALA A 197 0.05 -7.06 10.17
C ALA A 197 -0.99 -6.55 11.18
N CYS A 198 -2.22 -6.30 10.73
CA CYS A 198 -3.35 -5.91 11.57
C CYS A 198 -3.66 -6.98 12.62
N ASP A 199 -3.75 -8.23 12.19
CA ASP A 199 -4.03 -9.35 13.06
C ASP A 199 -2.96 -9.50 14.15
N ILE A 200 -1.67 -9.45 13.79
CA ILE A 200 -0.55 -9.47 14.77
C ILE A 200 -0.68 -8.32 15.78
N LEU A 201 -1.12 -7.16 15.34
CA LEU A 201 -1.27 -5.96 16.18
C LEU A 201 -2.64 -5.86 16.88
N ARG A 202 -3.51 -6.88 16.79
CA ARG A 202 -4.86 -6.92 17.35
C ARG A 202 -5.80 -5.81 16.82
N ARG A 203 -5.61 -5.43 15.55
CA ARG A 203 -6.54 -4.57 14.81
C ARG A 203 -7.51 -5.44 14.03
N ARG A 204 -8.77 -4.99 13.94
CA ARG A 204 -9.71 -5.59 12.97
C ARG A 204 -9.32 -5.15 11.57
N TYR A 205 -9.62 -5.96 10.57
CA TYR A 205 -9.26 -5.63 9.20
C TYR A 205 -10.34 -6.03 8.20
N ILE A 206 -10.34 -5.34 7.08
CA ILE A 206 -11.10 -5.67 5.88
C ILE A 206 -10.11 -5.67 4.72
N GLY A 207 -9.91 -6.81 4.07
CA GLY A 207 -9.10 -6.93 2.86
C GLY A 207 -9.98 -7.17 1.64
N ILE A 208 -9.65 -6.55 0.51
CA ILE A 208 -10.29 -6.78 -0.79
C ILE A 208 -9.22 -7.11 -1.81
N GLU A 209 -9.44 -8.20 -2.56
CA GLU A 209 -8.60 -8.63 -3.66
C GLU A 209 -9.50 -9.16 -4.78
N ILE A 210 -9.19 -8.80 -6.03
CA ILE A 210 -9.95 -9.21 -7.19
C ILE A 210 -9.39 -10.50 -7.82
N GLU A 211 -8.09 -10.73 -7.67
CA GLU A 211 -7.41 -11.90 -8.19
C GLU A 211 -7.51 -13.06 -7.21
N GLU A 212 -8.30 -14.08 -7.54
CA GLU A 212 -8.55 -15.26 -6.70
C GLU A 212 -7.25 -15.89 -6.19
N LYS A 213 -6.25 -16.02 -7.03
CA LYS A 213 -4.92 -16.54 -6.67
C LYS A 213 -4.28 -15.79 -5.49
N TYR A 214 -4.37 -14.47 -5.46
CA TYR A 214 -3.78 -13.68 -4.39
C TYR A 214 -4.68 -13.66 -3.16
N PHE A 215 -5.99 -13.68 -3.35
CA PHE A 215 -6.95 -13.87 -2.28
C PHE A 215 -6.72 -15.18 -1.51
N ASP A 216 -6.45 -16.29 -2.19
CA ASP A 216 -6.15 -17.59 -1.58
C ASP A 216 -4.85 -17.57 -0.78
N ILE A 217 -3.81 -16.88 -1.30
CA ILE A 217 -2.56 -16.68 -0.56
C ILE A 217 -2.83 -15.89 0.73
N ALA A 218 -3.61 -14.81 0.65
CA ALA A 218 -3.96 -13.98 1.80
C ALA A 218 -4.72 -14.80 2.86
N ASN A 219 -5.73 -15.56 2.46
CA ASN A 219 -6.50 -16.44 3.35
C ASN A 219 -5.61 -17.48 4.03
N SER A 220 -4.73 -18.14 3.28
CA SER A 220 -3.81 -19.15 3.83
C SER A 220 -2.87 -18.54 4.88
N ARG A 221 -2.37 -17.32 4.65
CA ARG A 221 -1.52 -16.61 5.61
C ARG A 221 -2.26 -16.24 6.88
N ILE A 222 -3.49 -15.77 6.77
CA ILE A 222 -4.33 -15.39 7.91
C ILE A 222 -4.72 -16.63 8.73
N GLN A 223 -5.21 -17.69 8.10
CA GLN A 223 -5.57 -18.94 8.76
C GLN A 223 -4.39 -19.60 9.48
N TYR A 224 -3.17 -19.41 8.97
CA TYR A 224 -1.98 -19.92 9.64
C TYR A 224 -1.73 -19.19 10.97
N LEU A 225 -1.98 -17.88 11.06
CA LEU A 225 -1.86 -17.14 12.32
C LEU A 225 -2.85 -17.65 13.37
N ASP A 226 -4.08 -17.94 12.97
CA ASP A 226 -5.12 -18.47 13.88
C ASP A 226 -4.71 -19.86 14.47
N LYS A 227 -3.94 -20.64 13.72
CA LYS A 227 -3.48 -21.97 14.16
C LYS A 227 -2.30 -21.95 15.13
N ILE A 228 -1.52 -20.87 15.13
CA ILE A 228 -0.30 -20.76 15.97
C ILE A 228 -0.49 -19.87 17.20
N ARG A 229 -1.68 -19.33 17.37
CA ARG A 229 -2.14 -18.65 18.61
C ARG A 229 -2.76 -19.62 19.57
#